data_43c4603efde7b71dffb74c1102eba07e
#
_entry.id   43c4603efde7b71dffb74c1102eba07e
#
_cell.length_a   1.000
_cell.length_b   1.000
_cell.length_c   1.000
_cell.angle_alpha   90.00
_cell.angle_beta   90.00
_cell.angle_gamma   90.00
#
_symmetry.space_group_name_H-M   'P 1'
#
loop_
_entity.id
_entity.type
_entity.pdbx_description
1 polymer ?
#
loop_
_entity_poly.entity_id
_entity_poly.type
_entity_poly.pdbx_seq_one_letter_code
_entity_poly.pdbx_strand_id
1 'polypeptide(L)'
;SNCGYCIKKVRKDSWEKIKQPIPIANKIYAVEGKLRNWKRALSQAFRYLDYANQSWVVLDKINIKPALENIERFKALNIGLASINSNGEVINHFTSQLKPPRNQLRYWQANAEIAKSFNFLNDFENKCL
;
A
#
# COMPACT_ATOMS: atom_id res chain seq x y z
N SER A 1 -13.28 9.99 16.35
CA SER A 1 -11.98 9.48 15.95
C SER A 1 -11.92 9.25 14.47
N ASN A 2 -10.81 9.60 13.87
CA ASN A 2 -10.63 9.60 12.42
C ASN A 2 -9.76 8.44 11.92
N CYS A 3 -9.45 7.51 12.80
CA CYS A 3 -8.53 6.42 12.53
C CYS A 3 -9.22 5.09 12.23
N GLY A 4 -10.52 5.08 11.97
CA GLY A 4 -11.28 3.86 11.75
C GLY A 4 -11.59 3.08 13.01
N TYR A 5 -11.19 3.56 14.17
CA TYR A 5 -11.55 3.01 15.47
C TYR A 5 -11.67 4.12 16.51
N CYS A 6 -12.39 3.83 17.57
CA CYS A 6 -12.58 4.76 18.65
C CYS A 6 -12.12 4.14 19.97
N ILE A 7 -11.34 4.90 20.73
CA ILE A 7 -10.88 4.53 22.06
C ILE A 7 -11.20 5.68 23.00
N LYS A 8 -11.68 5.34 24.19
CA LYS A 8 -11.93 6.32 25.26
C LYS A 8 -11.03 6.03 26.43
N LYS A 9 -10.35 7.05 26.94
CA LYS A 9 -9.60 6.94 28.17
C LYS A 9 -10.57 6.99 29.33
N VAL A 10 -10.65 5.92 30.10
CA VAL A 10 -11.58 5.80 31.23
C VAL A 10 -10.95 6.32 32.50
N ARG A 11 -9.65 6.06 32.71
CA ARG A 11 -8.89 6.47 33.87
C ARG A 11 -7.48 6.90 33.41
N LYS A 12 -6.69 7.45 34.35
CA LYS A 12 -5.33 7.88 34.10
C LYS A 12 -4.47 6.81 33.39
N ASP A 13 -4.64 5.54 33.76
CA ASP A 13 -3.82 4.43 33.27
C ASP A 13 -4.64 3.35 32.57
N SER A 14 -5.90 3.58 32.27
CA SER A 14 -6.73 2.57 31.62
C SER A 14 -7.46 3.15 30.41
N TRP A 15 -7.68 2.30 29.41
CA TRP A 15 -8.35 2.63 28.18
C TRP A 15 -9.47 1.63 27.90
N GLU A 16 -10.55 2.11 27.37
CA GLU A 16 -11.67 1.28 26.97
C GLU A 16 -11.93 1.43 25.48
N LYS A 17 -12.11 0.32 24.80
CA LYS A 17 -12.51 0.29 23.42
C LYS A 17 -14.01 0.51 23.33
N ILE A 18 -14.43 1.66 22.82
CA ILE A 18 -15.85 2.02 22.72
C ILE A 18 -16.46 1.63 21.37
N LYS A 19 -15.65 1.25 20.39
CA LYS A 19 -16.09 0.85 19.07
C LYS A 19 -15.12 -0.13 18.45
N GLN A 20 -15.65 -1.11 17.71
CA GLN A 20 -14.84 -2.03 16.95
C GLN A 20 -14.01 -1.27 15.91
N PRO A 21 -12.72 -1.53 15.75
CA PRO A 21 -11.92 -0.90 14.70
C PRO A 21 -12.49 -1.22 13.32
N ILE A 22 -12.65 -0.19 12.49
CA ILE A 22 -13.07 -0.32 11.11
C ILE A 22 -11.97 0.33 10.26
N PRO A 23 -11.34 -0.39 9.32
CA PRO A 23 -10.35 0.20 8.46
C PRO A 23 -11.00 1.19 7.49
N ILE A 24 -10.36 2.34 7.30
CA ILE A 24 -10.75 3.31 6.27
C ILE A 24 -10.60 2.68 4.89
N ALA A 25 -9.50 1.96 4.69
CA ALA A 25 -9.26 1.20 3.46
C ALA A 25 -9.42 -0.29 3.74
N ASN A 26 -10.35 -0.95 3.07
CA ASN A 26 -10.53 -2.40 3.17
C ASN A 26 -9.37 -3.15 2.51
N LYS A 27 -8.85 -2.59 1.42
CA LYS A 27 -7.73 -3.15 0.67
C LYS A 27 -6.74 -2.04 0.35
N ILE A 28 -5.47 -2.32 0.56
CA ILE A 28 -4.38 -1.41 0.26
C ILE A 28 -3.53 -2.05 -0.84
N TYR A 29 -3.36 -1.30 -1.91
CA TYR A 29 -2.48 -1.67 -3.02
C TYR A 29 -1.28 -0.74 -2.98
N ALA A 30 -0.09 -1.31 -2.94
CA ALA A 30 1.15 -0.54 -2.97
C ALA A 30 1.82 -0.70 -4.32
N VAL A 31 2.37 0.38 -4.82
CA VAL A 31 3.05 0.38 -6.13
C VAL A 31 4.42 1.03 -5.96
N GLU A 32 5.46 0.33 -6.36
CA GLU A 32 6.81 0.86 -6.48
C GLU A 32 7.13 1.10 -7.95
N GLY A 33 7.34 2.37 -8.30
CA GLY A 33 7.71 2.76 -9.66
C GLY A 33 9.20 3.04 -9.76
N LYS A 34 9.88 2.48 -10.76
CA LYS A 34 11.30 2.75 -11.05
C LYS A 34 11.54 2.78 -12.55
N LEU A 35 12.52 3.57 -12.99
CA LEU A 35 12.96 3.55 -14.38
C LEU A 35 13.71 2.24 -14.69
N ARG A 36 14.56 1.84 -13.78
CA ARG A 36 15.38 0.61 -13.85
C ARG A 36 15.62 0.14 -12.41
N ASN A 37 16.57 -0.67 -12.13
CA ASN A 37 16.89 -1.18 -10.79
C ASN A 37 15.73 -1.99 -10.20
N TRP A 38 15.36 -3.03 -10.93
CA TRP A 38 14.26 -3.91 -10.54
C TRP A 38 14.50 -4.62 -9.21
N LYS A 39 15.76 -4.88 -8.84
CA LYS A 39 16.09 -5.56 -7.57
C LYS A 39 15.69 -4.70 -6.38
N ARG A 40 16.03 -3.41 -6.44
CA ARG A 40 15.67 -2.47 -5.39
C ARG A 40 14.15 -2.25 -5.33
N ALA A 41 13.52 -2.15 -6.50
CA ALA A 41 12.07 -2.04 -6.59
C ALA A 41 11.37 -3.25 -5.96
N LEU A 42 11.85 -4.45 -6.27
CA LEU A 42 11.31 -5.69 -5.71
C LEU A 42 11.46 -5.73 -4.18
N SER A 43 12.63 -5.34 -3.67
CA SER A 43 12.87 -5.26 -2.23
C SER A 43 11.95 -4.27 -1.53
N GLN A 44 11.73 -3.11 -2.12
CA GLN A 44 10.82 -2.10 -1.57
C GLN A 44 9.37 -2.55 -1.63
N ALA A 45 8.94 -3.10 -2.76
CA ALA A 45 7.59 -3.64 -2.92
C ALA A 45 7.31 -4.79 -1.93
N PHE A 46 8.30 -5.62 -1.65
CA PHE A 46 8.16 -6.70 -0.68
C PHE A 46 7.93 -6.14 0.74
N ARG A 47 8.60 -5.07 1.11
CA ARG A 47 8.37 -4.40 2.41
C ARG A 47 6.96 -3.82 2.53
N TYR A 48 6.38 -3.36 1.43
CA TYR A 48 5.02 -2.83 1.45
C TYR A 48 3.96 -3.88 1.83
N LEU A 49 4.25 -5.16 1.69
CA LEU A 49 3.36 -6.24 2.11
C LEU A 49 3.16 -6.30 3.63
N ASP A 50 3.95 -5.57 4.41
CA ASP A 50 3.70 -5.45 5.84
C ASP A 50 2.34 -4.78 6.10
N TYR A 51 1.94 -3.83 5.27
CA TYR A 51 0.69 -3.10 5.44
C TYR A 51 -0.27 -3.20 4.23
N ALA A 52 0.20 -3.66 3.09
CA ALA A 52 -0.61 -3.73 1.87
C ALA A 52 -1.11 -5.16 1.61
N ASN A 53 -2.26 -5.26 0.99
CA ASN A 53 -2.85 -6.54 0.57
C ASN A 53 -2.24 -7.04 -0.73
N GLN A 54 -1.75 -6.12 -1.57
CA GLN A 54 -1.09 -6.44 -2.82
C GLN A 54 -0.03 -5.38 -3.10
N SER A 55 1.11 -5.81 -3.61
CA SER A 55 2.21 -4.92 -3.95
C SER A 55 2.67 -5.16 -5.38
N TRP A 56 3.01 -4.09 -6.06
CA TRP A 56 3.39 -4.08 -7.46
C TRP A 56 4.71 -3.37 -7.67
N VAL A 57 5.47 -3.86 -8.64
CA VAL A 57 6.58 -3.14 -9.24
C VAL A 57 6.17 -2.73 -10.65
N VAL A 58 6.30 -1.45 -10.97
CA VAL A 58 6.08 -0.92 -12.30
C VAL A 58 7.38 -0.32 -12.80
N LEU A 59 7.87 -0.85 -13.92
CA LEU A 59 9.13 -0.41 -14.52
C LEU A 59 8.88 0.25 -15.88
N ASP A 60 9.82 1.08 -16.30
CA ASP A 60 9.84 1.58 -17.67
C ASP A 60 9.95 0.40 -18.64
N LYS A 61 9.10 0.40 -19.65
CA LYS A 61 9.10 -0.65 -20.69
C LYS A 61 10.47 -0.84 -21.35
N ILE A 62 11.24 0.23 -21.50
CA ILE A 62 12.57 0.16 -22.09
C ILE A 62 13.52 -0.72 -21.25
N ASN A 63 13.32 -0.75 -19.94
CA ASN A 63 14.21 -1.43 -19.00
C ASN A 63 13.59 -2.69 -18.38
N ILE A 64 12.48 -3.20 -18.93
CA ILE A 64 11.74 -4.32 -18.31
C ILE A 64 12.43 -5.68 -18.46
N LYS A 65 13.27 -5.85 -19.47
CA LYS A 65 13.83 -7.16 -19.84
C LYS A 65 14.54 -7.87 -18.69
N PRO A 66 15.46 -7.23 -17.93
CA PRO A 66 16.10 -7.92 -16.81
C PRO A 66 15.14 -8.42 -15.74
N ALA A 67 14.08 -7.66 -15.48
CA ALA A 67 13.04 -8.09 -14.54
C ALA A 67 12.25 -9.28 -15.07
N LEU A 68 11.91 -9.28 -16.37
CA LEU A 68 11.21 -10.41 -17.00
C LEU A 68 12.06 -11.68 -16.97
N GLU A 69 13.36 -11.58 -17.15
CA GLU A 69 14.29 -12.70 -17.04
C GLU A 69 14.35 -13.27 -15.61
N ASN A 70 13.93 -12.49 -14.63
CA ASN A 70 13.91 -12.86 -13.21
C ASN A 70 12.48 -12.89 -12.63
N ILE A 71 11.49 -13.10 -13.48
CA ILE A 71 10.06 -13.05 -13.07
C ILE A 71 9.73 -14.05 -11.96
N GLU A 72 10.46 -15.16 -11.89
CA GLU A 72 10.24 -16.18 -10.85
C GLU A 72 10.49 -15.63 -9.44
N ARG A 73 11.35 -14.62 -9.29
CA ARG A 73 11.55 -13.93 -8.01
C ARG A 73 10.31 -13.14 -7.60
N PHE A 74 9.66 -12.49 -8.55
CA PHE A 74 8.41 -11.76 -8.31
C PHE A 74 7.30 -12.72 -7.90
N LYS A 75 7.20 -13.85 -8.60
CA LYS A 75 6.23 -14.90 -8.27
C LYS A 75 6.45 -15.49 -6.90
N ALA A 76 7.72 -15.79 -6.56
CA ALA A 76 8.08 -16.37 -5.27
C ALA A 76 7.72 -15.45 -4.10
N LEU A 77 7.85 -14.13 -4.27
CA LEU A 77 7.53 -13.14 -3.25
C LEU A 77 6.08 -12.65 -3.33
N ASN A 78 5.33 -13.11 -4.31
CA ASN A 78 3.96 -12.64 -4.59
C ASN A 78 3.89 -11.13 -4.81
N ILE A 79 4.80 -10.62 -5.66
CA ILE A 79 4.86 -9.22 -6.07
C ILE A 79 4.47 -9.12 -7.55
N GLY A 80 3.48 -8.29 -7.87
CA GLY A 80 3.09 -8.05 -9.25
C GLY A 80 4.18 -7.31 -10.03
N LEU A 81 4.27 -7.59 -11.32
CA LEU A 81 5.21 -6.91 -12.23
C LEU A 81 4.46 -6.38 -13.43
N ALA A 82 4.63 -5.11 -13.69
CA ALA A 82 4.08 -4.43 -14.86
C ALA A 82 5.13 -3.49 -15.46
N SER A 83 4.92 -3.11 -16.70
CA SER A 83 5.72 -2.07 -17.35
C SER A 83 4.82 -0.98 -17.90
N ILE A 84 5.39 0.23 -18.02
CA ILE A 84 4.70 1.39 -18.58
C ILE A 84 5.56 2.00 -19.68
N ASN A 85 4.94 2.38 -20.78
CA ASN A 85 5.63 3.07 -21.87
C ASN A 85 5.47 4.58 -21.76
N SER A 86 6.11 5.32 -22.69
CA SER A 86 6.05 6.78 -22.72
C SER A 86 4.65 7.34 -23.00
N ASN A 87 3.76 6.54 -23.55
CA ASN A 87 2.36 6.92 -23.80
C ASN A 87 1.45 6.65 -22.59
N GLY A 88 1.99 6.13 -21.49
CA GLY A 88 1.21 5.78 -20.31
C GLY A 88 0.49 4.44 -20.42
N GLU A 89 0.78 3.64 -21.42
CA GLU A 89 0.19 2.30 -21.57
C GLU A 89 0.89 1.32 -20.63
N VAL A 90 0.10 0.60 -19.85
CA VAL A 90 0.57 -0.37 -18.88
C VAL A 90 0.40 -1.78 -19.42
N ILE A 91 1.47 -2.57 -19.35
CA ILE A 91 1.45 -3.99 -19.69
C ILE A 91 1.66 -4.78 -18.40
N ASN A 92 0.72 -5.66 -18.09
CA ASN A 92 0.80 -6.53 -16.94
C ASN A 92 1.56 -7.80 -17.33
N HIS A 93 2.65 -8.09 -16.62
CA HIS A 93 3.47 -9.28 -16.84
C HIS A 93 3.18 -10.40 -15.84
N PHE A 94 2.86 -10.05 -14.60
CA PHE A 94 2.46 -11.00 -13.58
C PHE A 94 1.57 -10.30 -12.56
N THR A 95 0.38 -10.87 -12.31
CA THR A 95 -0.54 -10.39 -11.28
C THR A 95 -0.36 -11.20 -10.02
N SER A 96 0.02 -10.53 -8.93
CA SER A 96 0.12 -11.17 -7.62
C SER A 96 -1.26 -11.40 -7.01
N GLN A 97 -1.32 -12.27 -6.01
CA GLN A 97 -2.55 -12.54 -5.27
C GLN A 97 -2.75 -11.53 -4.15
N LEU A 98 -4.01 -11.15 -3.93
CA LEU A 98 -4.40 -10.39 -2.74
C LEU A 98 -4.28 -11.29 -1.52
N LYS A 99 -3.62 -10.80 -0.48
CA LYS A 99 -3.46 -11.51 0.79
C LYS A 99 -3.61 -10.52 1.95
N PRO A 100 -3.96 -11.00 3.15
CA PRO A 100 -3.91 -10.15 4.34
C PRO A 100 -2.52 -9.56 4.53
N PRO A 101 -2.41 -8.31 5.04
CA PRO A 101 -1.12 -7.71 5.38
C PRO A 101 -0.35 -8.59 6.38
N ARG A 102 0.97 -8.61 6.26
CA ARG A 102 1.82 -9.44 7.13
C ARG A 102 1.90 -8.90 8.55
N ASN A 103 1.67 -7.60 8.75
CA ASN A 103 1.78 -6.93 10.04
C ASN A 103 0.53 -6.09 10.32
N GLN A 104 -0.30 -6.55 11.24
CA GLN A 104 -1.56 -5.88 11.57
C GLN A 104 -1.35 -4.49 12.14
N LEU A 105 -0.31 -4.29 12.95
CA LEU A 105 0.01 -2.96 13.48
C LEU A 105 0.32 -1.97 12.35
N ARG A 106 1.14 -2.38 11.39
CA ARG A 106 1.48 -1.54 10.24
C ARG A 106 0.28 -1.27 9.35
N TYR A 107 -0.59 -2.26 9.20
CA TYR A 107 -1.85 -2.09 8.48
C TYR A 107 -2.71 -0.99 9.12
N TRP A 108 -2.86 -1.01 10.44
CA TRP A 108 -3.62 0.01 11.15
C TRP A 108 -2.93 1.37 11.15
N GLN A 109 -1.62 1.41 11.20
CA GLN A 109 -0.85 2.65 11.03
C GLN A 109 -1.06 3.26 9.65
N ALA A 110 -1.05 2.45 8.59
CA ALA A 110 -1.33 2.90 7.23
C ALA A 110 -2.76 3.46 7.12
N ASN A 111 -3.74 2.78 7.70
CA ASN A 111 -5.12 3.28 7.74
C ASN A 111 -5.23 4.60 8.49
N ALA A 112 -4.48 4.77 9.57
CA ALA A 112 -4.45 6.03 10.32
C ALA A 112 -3.90 7.18 9.47
N GLU A 113 -2.86 6.94 8.69
CA GLU A 113 -2.30 7.94 7.78
C GLU A 113 -3.28 8.31 6.66
N ILE A 114 -3.98 7.33 6.10
CA ILE A 114 -5.03 7.56 5.12
C ILE A 114 -6.14 8.41 5.72
N ALA A 115 -6.58 8.10 6.94
CA ALA A 115 -7.61 8.85 7.64
C ALA A 115 -7.21 10.30 7.85
N LYS A 116 -5.96 10.56 8.27
CA LYS A 116 -5.41 11.91 8.42
C LYS A 116 -5.47 12.70 7.10
N SER A 117 -5.07 12.07 6.00
CA SER A 117 -5.11 12.69 4.69
C SER A 117 -6.53 13.06 4.27
N PHE A 118 -7.48 12.19 4.53
CA PHE A 118 -8.91 12.45 4.27
C PHE A 118 -9.43 13.63 5.07
N ASN A 119 -9.13 13.66 6.36
CA ASN A 119 -9.58 14.74 7.22
C ASN A 119 -8.96 16.09 6.84
N PHE A 120 -7.69 16.09 6.48
CA PHE A 120 -7.03 17.30 6.01
C PHE A 120 -7.73 17.86 4.76
N LEU A 121 -8.08 17.01 3.80
CA LEU A 121 -8.79 17.41 2.59
C LEU A 121 -10.18 17.94 2.91
N ASN A 122 -10.93 17.28 3.78
CA ASN A 122 -12.26 17.73 4.20
C ASN A 122 -12.20 19.09 4.90
N ASP A 123 -11.24 19.27 5.80
CA ASP A 123 -11.04 20.55 6.49
C ASP A 123 -10.68 21.66 5.50
N PHE A 124 -9.87 21.36 4.52
CA PHE A 124 -9.49 22.31 3.48
C PHE A 124 -10.69 22.73 2.64
N GLU A 125 -11.49 21.77 2.19
CA GLU A 125 -12.72 22.04 1.44
C GLU A 125 -13.69 22.90 2.25
N ASN A 126 -13.90 22.57 3.51
CA ASN A 126 -14.79 23.33 4.39
C ASN A 126 -14.29 24.76 4.64
N LYS A 127 -12.98 24.99 4.67
CA LYS A 127 -12.42 26.34 4.85
C LYS A 127 -12.41 27.15 3.57
N CYS A 128 -12.41 26.52 2.41
CA CYS A 128 -12.43 27.19 1.12
C CYS A 128 -13.85 27.51 0.63
N LEU A 129 -14.84 26.98 1.26
CA LEU A 129 -16.25 27.26 1.01
C LEU A 129 -16.75 28.40 1.89
#